data_ce391f0f772be698d1af95662689b38c
#
_entry.id   ce391f0f772be698d1af95662689b38c
#
_cell.length_a   1.000
_cell.length_b   1.000
_cell.length_c   1.000
_cell.angle_alpha   90.00
_cell.angle_beta   90.00
_cell.angle_gamma   90.00
#
_symmetry.space_group_name_H-M   'P 1'
#
loop_
_entity.id
_entity.type
_entity.pdbx_description
1 polymer ?
#
loop_
_entity_poly.entity_id
_entity_poly.type
_entity_poly.pdbx_seq_one_letter_code
_entity_poly.pdbx_strand_id
1 'polypeptide(L)'
;RLSALILPMPLKAEYNKNQRLIDLIEKPLWTATGKTANDTLMPDLISIKDGQFIIFDAKYYNAELEHGRIPKGQPGIESITKQYLYQLAYQKFITDHGFIGVKNCFLMPTESEEIEDRGEASMEMLSALGLQNIKVRFLPARMVYAHYLSDRKMDIDALNL
;
A
#
# COMPACT_ATOMS: atom_id res chain seq x y z
N ARG A 1 -10.14 -6.64 8.18
CA ARG A 1 -9.37 -6.32 6.96
C ARG A 1 -9.19 -4.81 6.87
N LEU A 2 -8.01 -4.35 6.47
CA LEU A 2 -7.66 -2.92 6.37
C LEU A 2 -8.62 -2.16 5.44
N SER A 3 -9.08 -2.81 4.40
CA SER A 3 -10.07 -2.28 3.44
C SER A 3 -11.40 -1.82 4.07
N ALA A 4 -11.73 -2.29 5.26
CA ALA A 4 -12.90 -1.84 5.98
C ALA A 4 -12.70 -0.49 6.70
N LEU A 5 -11.44 -0.06 6.87
CA LEU A 5 -11.07 1.10 7.69
C LEU A 5 -10.80 2.38 6.90
N ILE A 6 -10.46 2.24 5.62
CA ILE A 6 -10.13 3.39 4.76
C ILE A 6 -11.16 3.50 3.64
N LEU A 7 -11.69 4.72 3.42
CA LEU A 7 -12.64 4.98 2.34
C LEU A 7 -12.00 4.73 0.96
N PRO A 8 -12.40 3.70 0.21
CA PRO A 8 -12.09 3.66 -1.20
C PRO A 8 -12.94 4.75 -1.89
N MET A 9 -12.31 5.71 -2.56
CA MET A 9 -13.04 6.56 -3.48
C MET A 9 -13.55 5.70 -4.64
N PRO A 10 -14.79 5.90 -5.10
CA PRO A 10 -15.27 5.24 -6.30
C PRO A 10 -14.38 5.65 -7.48
N LEU A 11 -13.82 4.67 -8.18
CA LEU A 11 -13.18 4.88 -9.47
C LEU A 11 -14.16 5.62 -10.40
N LYS A 12 -13.68 6.58 -11.19
CA LYS A 12 -14.50 7.28 -12.20
C LYS A 12 -15.28 6.28 -13.04
N ALA A 13 -16.48 6.66 -13.45
CA ALA A 13 -17.52 5.81 -14.08
C ALA A 13 -17.10 5.06 -15.37
N GLU A 14 -15.96 5.39 -15.95
CA GLU A 14 -15.40 4.74 -17.16
C GLU A 14 -14.67 3.41 -16.85
N TYR A 15 -14.46 3.11 -15.59
CA TYR A 15 -13.84 1.85 -15.19
C TYR A 15 -14.87 0.72 -15.29
N ASN A 16 -14.52 -0.34 -16.00
CA ASN A 16 -15.39 -1.53 -16.11
C ASN A 16 -15.74 -2.06 -14.73
N LYS A 17 -16.94 -1.83 -14.26
CA LYS A 17 -17.43 -2.19 -12.91
C LYS A 17 -17.28 -3.68 -12.57
N ASN A 18 -17.04 -4.52 -13.57
CA ASN A 18 -16.91 -5.96 -13.42
C ASN A 18 -15.43 -6.41 -13.30
N GLN A 19 -14.47 -5.53 -13.51
CA GLN A 19 -13.05 -5.86 -13.42
C GLN A 19 -12.49 -5.43 -12.07
N ARG A 20 -12.04 -6.39 -11.28
CA ARG A 20 -11.37 -6.10 -10.00
C ARG A 20 -9.92 -5.68 -10.27
N LEU A 21 -9.38 -4.76 -9.47
CA LEU A 21 -7.98 -4.33 -9.60
C LEU A 21 -6.98 -5.48 -9.55
N ILE A 22 -7.25 -6.50 -8.75
CA ILE A 22 -6.40 -7.69 -8.67
C ILE A 22 -6.31 -8.46 -9.99
N ASP A 23 -7.34 -8.40 -10.83
CA ASP A 23 -7.37 -9.10 -12.11
C ASP A 23 -6.49 -8.41 -13.17
N LEU A 24 -5.99 -7.20 -12.89
CA LEU A 24 -5.05 -6.47 -13.75
C LEU A 24 -3.60 -6.91 -13.57
N ILE A 25 -3.29 -7.59 -12.48
CA ILE A 25 -1.94 -8.06 -12.19
C ILE A 25 -1.70 -9.38 -12.92
N GLU A 26 -0.63 -9.42 -13.69
CA GLU A 26 -0.23 -10.63 -14.41
C GLU A 26 0.11 -11.76 -13.43
N LYS A 27 -0.24 -12.97 -13.84
CA LYS A 27 0.12 -14.19 -13.11
C LYS A 27 1.33 -14.84 -13.74
N PRO A 28 2.25 -15.42 -12.95
CA PRO A 28 3.40 -16.13 -13.51
C PRO A 28 2.97 -17.23 -14.47
N LEU A 29 3.51 -17.20 -15.70
CA LEU A 29 3.33 -18.24 -16.71
C LEU A 29 4.46 -19.26 -16.60
N TRP A 30 4.10 -20.51 -16.42
CA TRP A 30 5.04 -21.61 -16.39
C TRP A 30 5.07 -22.29 -17.78
N THR A 31 6.06 -21.97 -18.58
CA THR A 31 6.16 -22.47 -19.98
C THR A 31 6.23 -23.99 -20.06
N ALA A 32 6.86 -24.65 -19.09
CA ALA A 32 6.93 -26.11 -19.01
C ALA A 32 5.54 -26.78 -18.91
N THR A 33 4.55 -26.09 -18.36
CA THR A 33 3.19 -26.59 -18.22
C THR A 33 2.19 -25.92 -19.16
N GLY A 34 2.58 -24.78 -19.75
CA GLY A 34 1.69 -23.91 -20.53
C GLY A 34 0.56 -23.28 -19.72
N LYS A 35 0.69 -23.22 -18.38
CA LYS A 35 -0.35 -22.71 -17.47
C LYS A 35 0.20 -21.57 -16.61
N THR A 36 -0.68 -20.65 -16.24
CA THR A 36 -0.38 -19.61 -15.25
C THR A 36 -0.51 -20.15 -13.83
N ALA A 37 0.27 -19.62 -12.92
CA ALA A 37 0.10 -19.86 -11.48
C ALA A 37 -1.22 -19.27 -10.97
N ASN A 38 -1.71 -19.78 -9.85
CA ASN A 38 -2.89 -19.20 -9.18
C ASN A 38 -2.55 -17.93 -8.42
N ASP A 39 -1.31 -17.84 -7.90
CA ASP A 39 -0.86 -16.73 -7.08
C ASP A 39 -0.41 -15.54 -7.91
N THR A 40 -0.64 -14.37 -7.39
CA THR A 40 -0.17 -13.10 -7.95
C THR A 40 0.15 -12.11 -6.83
N LEU A 41 0.72 -10.97 -7.19
CA LEU A 41 0.94 -9.86 -6.26
C LEU A 41 -0.40 -9.30 -5.80
N MET A 42 -0.60 -9.18 -4.50
CA MET A 42 -1.85 -8.67 -3.92
C MET A 42 -1.54 -7.70 -2.78
N PRO A 43 -1.69 -6.38 -3.00
CA PRO A 43 -1.61 -5.41 -1.92
C PRO A 43 -2.82 -5.53 -0.99
N ASP A 44 -2.64 -5.16 0.27
CA ASP A 44 -3.73 -5.23 1.26
C ASP A 44 -4.86 -4.26 0.95
N LEU A 45 -4.51 -3.08 0.45
CA LEU A 45 -5.47 -2.05 0.10
C LEU A 45 -4.93 -1.12 -0.98
N ILE A 46 -5.81 -0.75 -1.91
CA ILE A 46 -5.60 0.35 -2.85
C ILE A 46 -6.68 1.39 -2.60
N SER A 47 -6.28 2.65 -2.59
CA SER A 47 -7.19 3.78 -2.53
C SER A 47 -6.84 4.79 -3.62
N ILE A 48 -7.84 5.52 -4.07
CA ILE A 48 -7.69 6.59 -5.04
C ILE A 48 -8.28 7.84 -4.42
N LYS A 49 -7.46 8.88 -4.30
CA LYS A 49 -7.89 10.17 -3.77
C LYS A 49 -7.18 11.29 -4.50
N ASP A 50 -7.92 12.31 -4.89
CA ASP A 50 -7.40 13.53 -5.56
C ASP A 50 -6.48 13.22 -6.74
N GLY A 51 -6.81 12.19 -7.51
CA GLY A 51 -6.01 11.74 -8.65
C GLY A 51 -4.75 10.96 -8.29
N GLN A 52 -4.49 10.71 -7.01
CA GLN A 52 -3.39 9.87 -6.54
C GLN A 52 -3.81 8.40 -6.45
N PHE A 53 -2.94 7.50 -6.89
CA PHE A 53 -3.09 6.05 -6.70
C PHE A 53 -2.26 5.63 -5.49
N ILE A 54 -2.92 5.19 -4.42
CA ILE A 54 -2.29 4.95 -3.14
C ILE A 54 -2.32 3.47 -2.82
N ILE A 55 -1.15 2.88 -2.59
CA ILE A 55 -0.96 1.46 -2.29
C ILE A 55 -0.57 1.30 -0.84
N PHE A 56 -1.41 0.63 -0.08
CA PHE A 56 -1.16 0.34 1.33
C PHE A 56 -0.86 -1.15 1.55
N ASP A 57 0.04 -1.40 2.47
CA ASP A 57 0.32 -2.73 2.95
C ASP A 57 0.48 -2.70 4.48
N ALA A 58 -0.32 -3.50 5.18
CA ALA A 58 -0.33 -3.56 6.63
C ALA A 58 0.79 -4.47 7.12
N LYS A 59 1.58 -3.97 8.05
CA LYS A 59 2.71 -4.69 8.63
C LYS A 59 2.57 -4.78 10.14
N TYR A 60 2.39 -5.99 10.64
CA TYR A 60 2.26 -6.25 12.08
C TYR A 60 3.63 -6.51 12.72
N TYR A 61 4.52 -5.53 12.55
CA TYR A 61 5.87 -5.56 13.10
C TYR A 61 5.95 -4.66 14.34
N ASN A 62 6.69 -5.08 15.34
CA ASN A 62 7.07 -4.22 16.45
C ASN A 62 8.38 -3.50 16.07
N ALA A 63 8.25 -2.49 15.23
CA ALA A 63 9.38 -1.79 14.67
C ALA A 63 9.81 -0.62 15.57
N GLU A 64 11.11 -0.57 15.88
CA GLU A 64 11.76 0.55 16.56
C GLU A 64 12.50 1.39 15.50
N LEU A 65 11.91 2.53 15.15
CA LEU A 65 12.44 3.46 14.14
C LEU A 65 12.75 4.79 14.83
N GLU A 66 13.99 4.97 15.27
CA GLU A 66 14.46 6.18 15.93
C GLU A 66 15.57 6.84 15.11
N HIS A 67 15.52 8.18 15.04
CA HIS A 67 16.55 8.95 14.33
C HIS A 67 17.95 8.66 14.87
N GLY A 68 18.90 8.40 13.96
CA GLY A 68 20.29 8.11 14.32
C GLY A 68 20.57 6.71 14.86
N ARG A 69 19.57 5.84 14.92
CA ARG A 69 19.73 4.43 15.35
C ARG A 69 19.52 3.46 14.19
N ILE A 70 20.13 2.29 14.32
CA ILE A 70 19.89 1.18 13.39
C ILE A 70 18.45 0.70 13.61
N PRO A 71 17.63 0.62 12.55
CA PRO A 71 16.26 0.11 12.65
C PRO A 71 16.25 -1.31 13.24
N LYS A 72 15.24 -1.61 14.07
CA LYS A 72 15.00 -2.95 14.60
C LYS A 72 13.56 -3.37 14.36
N GLY A 73 13.35 -4.65 14.14
CA GLY A 73 12.00 -5.21 13.95
C GLY A 73 11.22 -4.64 12.76
N GLN A 74 11.90 -3.93 11.84
CA GLN A 74 11.28 -3.35 10.65
C GLN A 74 10.97 -4.41 9.59
N PRO A 75 10.06 -4.13 8.63
CA PRO A 75 9.87 -4.96 7.44
C PRO A 75 11.19 -5.18 6.71
N GLY A 76 11.50 -6.44 6.40
CA GLY A 76 12.71 -6.80 5.68
C GLY A 76 12.68 -6.43 4.20
N ILE A 77 13.80 -6.70 3.51
CA ILE A 77 13.99 -6.41 2.09
C ILE A 77 12.89 -6.99 1.19
N GLU A 78 12.37 -8.17 1.53
CA GLU A 78 11.29 -8.81 0.79
C GLU A 78 10.01 -7.95 0.80
N SER A 79 9.62 -7.43 1.96
CA SER A 79 8.44 -6.55 2.10
C SER A 79 8.63 -5.24 1.34
N ILE A 80 9.83 -4.65 1.42
CA ILE A 80 10.16 -3.41 0.70
C ILE A 80 10.10 -3.64 -0.80
N THR A 81 10.77 -4.67 -1.31
CA THR A 81 10.76 -5.01 -2.73
C THR A 81 9.35 -5.30 -3.24
N LYS A 82 8.56 -6.06 -2.47
CA LYS A 82 7.18 -6.38 -2.81
C LYS A 82 6.31 -5.13 -2.96
N GLN A 83 6.49 -4.14 -2.10
CA GLN A 83 5.76 -2.87 -2.20
C GLN A 83 6.07 -2.11 -3.49
N TYR A 84 7.34 -2.07 -3.90
CA TYR A 84 7.72 -1.50 -5.19
C TYR A 84 7.15 -2.28 -6.38
N LEU A 85 7.14 -3.61 -6.28
CA LEU A 85 6.54 -4.47 -7.31
C LEU A 85 5.03 -4.24 -7.48
N TYR A 86 4.31 -3.90 -6.42
CA TYR A 86 2.91 -3.50 -6.53
C TYR A 86 2.75 -2.26 -7.43
N GLN A 87 3.59 -1.25 -7.26
CA GLN A 87 3.54 -0.06 -8.13
C GLN A 87 3.82 -0.43 -9.59
N LEU A 88 4.83 -1.25 -9.86
CA LEU A 88 5.14 -1.71 -11.22
C LEU A 88 3.98 -2.51 -11.83
N ALA A 89 3.37 -3.40 -11.06
CA ALA A 89 2.26 -4.21 -11.53
C ALA A 89 1.05 -3.38 -11.96
N TYR A 90 0.83 -2.22 -11.33
CA TYR A 90 -0.25 -1.30 -11.69
C TYR A 90 0.18 -0.17 -12.63
N GLN A 91 1.44 -0.10 -13.05
CA GLN A 91 1.97 1.04 -13.83
C GLN A 91 1.15 1.33 -15.09
N LYS A 92 0.79 0.29 -15.84
CA LYS A 92 -0.04 0.44 -17.04
C LYS A 92 -1.41 1.04 -16.68
N PHE A 93 -2.07 0.52 -15.67
CA PHE A 93 -3.36 1.00 -15.21
C PHE A 93 -3.28 2.47 -14.75
N ILE A 94 -2.25 2.81 -14.00
CA ILE A 94 -2.00 4.18 -13.50
C ILE A 94 -1.87 5.15 -14.67
N THR A 95 -1.07 4.78 -15.68
CA THR A 95 -0.85 5.61 -16.86
C THR A 95 -2.12 5.74 -17.72
N ASP A 96 -2.78 4.64 -18.01
CA ASP A 96 -3.97 4.62 -18.87
C ASP A 96 -5.15 5.44 -18.29
N HIS A 97 -5.22 5.55 -16.95
CA HIS A 97 -6.29 6.32 -16.27
C HIS A 97 -5.88 7.74 -15.88
N GLY A 98 -4.66 8.16 -16.23
CA GLY A 98 -4.18 9.52 -16.02
C GLY A 98 -4.09 9.92 -14.55
N PHE A 99 -3.70 8.99 -13.67
CA PHE A 99 -3.40 9.35 -12.28
C PHE A 99 -2.19 10.27 -12.22
N ILE A 100 -2.29 11.32 -11.40
CA ILE A 100 -1.26 12.37 -11.28
C ILE A 100 -0.06 11.93 -10.46
N GLY A 101 -0.18 10.86 -9.69
CA GLY A 101 0.91 10.31 -8.89
C GLY A 101 0.55 9.01 -8.22
N VAL A 102 1.59 8.39 -7.64
CA VAL A 102 1.48 7.18 -6.83
C VAL A 102 2.02 7.46 -5.44
N LYS A 103 1.43 6.84 -4.44
CA LYS A 103 1.96 6.83 -3.07
C LYS A 103 2.01 5.41 -2.55
N ASN A 104 3.13 5.05 -1.96
CA ASN A 104 3.32 3.78 -1.27
C ASN A 104 3.33 4.01 0.23
N CYS A 105 2.64 3.17 1.01
CA CYS A 105 2.61 3.34 2.45
C CYS A 105 2.55 2.00 3.18
N PHE A 106 3.45 1.83 4.16
CA PHE A 106 3.32 0.82 5.20
C PHE A 106 2.52 1.37 6.37
N LEU A 107 1.53 0.61 6.79
CA LEU A 107 0.74 0.90 8.00
C LEU A 107 1.11 -0.11 9.08
N MET A 108 1.58 0.38 10.22
CA MET A 108 1.96 -0.43 11.37
C MET A 108 1.17 -0.04 12.61
N PRO A 109 0.88 -0.96 13.53
CA PRO A 109 0.22 -0.61 14.78
C PRO A 109 1.16 0.09 15.75
N THR A 110 0.60 1.00 16.57
CA THR A 110 1.26 1.58 17.74
C THR A 110 0.33 1.59 18.95
N GLU A 111 0.90 1.66 20.14
CA GLU A 111 0.17 1.91 21.38
C GLU A 111 -0.02 3.41 21.66
N SER A 112 0.62 4.29 20.89
CA SER A 112 0.41 5.73 20.95
C SER A 112 -1.07 6.09 20.71
N GLU A 113 -1.49 7.25 21.18
CA GLU A 113 -2.85 7.76 20.95
C GLU A 113 -2.96 8.53 19.62
N GLU A 114 -1.84 8.84 18.97
CA GLU A 114 -1.80 9.63 17.73
C GLU A 114 -1.19 8.83 16.57
N ILE A 115 -1.57 9.22 15.35
CA ILE A 115 -0.92 8.71 14.13
C ILE A 115 0.48 9.30 14.06
N GLU A 116 1.48 8.44 13.87
CA GLU A 116 2.86 8.85 13.85
C GLU A 116 3.44 8.74 12.42
N ASP A 117 4.10 9.82 11.98
CA ASP A 117 4.97 9.78 10.82
C ASP A 117 6.34 9.21 11.24
N ARG A 118 6.70 8.07 10.70
CA ARG A 118 7.98 7.40 10.96
C ARG A 118 8.94 7.47 9.76
N GLY A 119 8.72 8.46 8.90
CA GLY A 119 9.57 8.70 7.73
C GLY A 119 9.25 7.78 6.56
N GLU A 120 10.31 7.35 5.86
CA GLU A 120 10.20 6.59 4.62
C GLU A 120 11.21 5.44 4.58
N ALA A 121 10.83 4.35 3.94
CA ALA A 121 11.76 3.30 3.49
C ALA A 121 12.05 3.50 2.00
N SER A 122 13.31 3.42 1.60
CA SER A 122 13.71 3.61 0.22
C SER A 122 14.83 2.66 -0.19
N MET A 123 14.89 2.39 -1.49
CA MET A 123 16.02 1.75 -2.16
C MET A 123 16.40 2.61 -3.37
N GLU A 124 17.58 3.21 -3.36
CA GLU A 124 18.02 4.17 -4.37
C GLU A 124 17.88 3.63 -5.80
N MET A 125 18.25 2.36 -6.02
CA MET A 125 18.15 1.72 -7.33
C MET A 125 16.70 1.63 -7.85
N LEU A 126 15.71 1.53 -6.97
CA LEU A 126 14.30 1.45 -7.34
C LEU A 126 13.70 2.86 -7.49
N SER A 127 14.11 3.79 -6.64
CA SER A 127 13.75 5.20 -6.78
C SER A 127 14.25 5.79 -8.10
N ALA A 128 15.44 5.37 -8.56
CA ALA A 128 15.99 5.76 -9.86
C ALA A 128 15.15 5.29 -11.06
N LEU A 129 14.31 4.26 -10.87
CA LEU A 129 13.34 3.80 -11.87
C LEU A 129 11.99 4.57 -11.83
N GLY A 130 11.90 5.64 -11.05
CA GLY A 130 10.69 6.43 -10.88
C GLY A 130 9.67 5.82 -9.91
N LEU A 131 10.08 4.78 -9.17
CA LEU A 131 9.22 4.18 -8.15
C LEU A 131 9.26 5.02 -6.87
N GLN A 132 8.09 5.20 -6.26
CA GLN A 132 7.94 6.07 -5.10
C GLN A 132 8.43 5.40 -3.82
N ASN A 133 9.14 6.14 -2.98
CA ASN A 133 9.51 5.70 -1.64
C ASN A 133 8.27 5.29 -0.84
N ILE A 134 8.49 4.43 0.13
CA ILE A 134 7.42 3.86 0.95
C ILE A 134 7.31 4.67 2.24
N LYS A 135 6.26 5.47 2.37
CA LYS A 135 5.96 6.17 3.62
C LYS A 135 5.64 5.18 4.73
N VAL A 136 6.10 5.47 5.93
CA VAL A 136 5.86 4.64 7.11
C VAL A 136 4.98 5.39 8.08
N ARG A 137 3.80 4.84 8.39
CA ARG A 137 2.82 5.43 9.31
C ARG A 137 2.46 4.43 10.39
N PHE A 138 2.54 4.88 11.63
CA PHE A 138 2.09 4.09 12.77
C PHE A 138 0.68 4.55 13.15
N LEU A 139 -0.22 3.59 13.26
CA LEU A 139 -1.62 3.82 13.57
C LEU A 139 -1.94 3.38 15.00
N PRO A 140 -2.59 4.22 15.80
CA PRO A 140 -3.09 3.81 17.12
C PRO A 140 -3.96 2.57 17.02
N ALA A 141 -3.56 1.48 17.65
CA ALA A 141 -4.32 0.23 17.61
C ALA A 141 -5.75 0.42 18.13
N ARG A 142 -5.92 1.22 19.19
CA ARG A 142 -7.24 1.56 19.75
C ARG A 142 -8.14 2.28 18.75
N MET A 143 -7.58 3.24 18.00
CA MET A 143 -8.31 3.96 16.95
C MET A 143 -8.77 3.01 15.85
N VAL A 144 -7.88 2.13 15.40
CA VAL A 144 -8.18 1.12 14.37
C VAL A 144 -9.33 0.22 14.83
N TYR A 145 -9.29 -0.28 16.06
CA TYR A 145 -10.37 -1.10 16.63
C TYR A 145 -11.68 -0.33 16.77
N ALA A 146 -11.63 0.93 17.22
CA ALA A 146 -12.82 1.76 17.38
C ALA A 146 -13.51 2.01 16.03
N HIS A 147 -12.75 2.32 14.99
CA HIS A 147 -13.27 2.46 13.62
C HIS A 147 -13.88 1.16 13.11
N TYR A 148 -13.19 0.02 13.32
CA TYR A 148 -13.68 -1.28 12.90
C TYR A 148 -15.01 -1.64 13.56
N LEU A 149 -15.12 -1.46 14.89
CA LEU A 149 -16.33 -1.79 15.66
C LEU A 149 -17.51 -0.87 15.35
N SER A 150 -17.25 0.37 14.97
CA SER A 150 -18.29 1.36 14.64
C SER A 150 -18.63 1.44 13.15
N ASP A 151 -18.02 0.58 12.32
CA ASP A 151 -18.11 0.61 10.85
C ASP A 151 -17.78 2.00 10.26
N ARG A 152 -16.91 2.73 10.95
CA ARG A 152 -16.43 4.03 10.49
C ARG A 152 -15.15 3.84 9.68
N LYS A 153 -15.02 4.66 8.65
CA LYS A 153 -13.81 4.68 7.81
C LYS A 153 -12.92 5.83 8.21
N MET A 154 -11.62 5.59 8.21
CA MET A 154 -10.63 6.62 8.49
C MET A 154 -10.41 7.47 7.23
N ASP A 155 -10.27 8.79 7.40
CA ASP A 155 -9.88 9.66 6.31
C ASP A 155 -8.39 9.49 5.99
N ILE A 156 -8.07 9.31 4.72
CA ILE A 156 -6.70 9.18 4.23
C ILE A 156 -5.87 10.43 4.51
N ASP A 157 -6.49 11.61 4.53
CA ASP A 157 -5.79 12.87 4.84
C ASP A 157 -5.13 12.86 6.21
N ALA A 158 -5.72 12.13 7.17
CA ALA A 158 -5.12 11.95 8.48
C ALA A 158 -3.74 11.27 8.45
N LEU A 159 -3.41 10.57 7.35
CA LEU A 159 -2.11 9.90 7.20
C LEU A 159 -1.00 10.83 6.71
N ASN A 160 -1.32 12.01 6.23
CA ASN A 160 -0.38 12.98 5.68
C ASN A 160 0.64 12.32 4.72
N LEU A 161 0.14 11.75 3.63
CA LEU A 161 0.91 11.01 2.63
C LEU A 161 1.47 11.91 1.54
#